data_cd0fac08c88d4d88707f04c55460122b
#
_entry.id   cd0fac08c88d4d88707f04c55460122b
#
_cell.length_a   1.000
_cell.length_b   1.000
_cell.length_c   1.000
_cell.angle_alpha   90.00
_cell.angle_beta   90.00
_cell.angle_gamma   90.00
#
_symmetry.space_group_name_H-M   'P 1'
#
loop_
_entity.id
_entity.type
_entity.pdbx_description
1 polymer ?
#
loop_
_entity_poly.entity_id
_entity_poly.type
_entity_poly.pdbx_seq_one_letter_code
_entity_poly.pdbx_strand_id
1 'polypeptide(L)'
;LAPDAKPNAAHKKLAELEHEGIQIIDVGYARGVFGKHEPQMSDEMRQDLEAMGVTVYVASHALSGAERGLSSKLGGFGPVEVAAHALRIIGRGVKVCVEISMMAADAGLVELHEPIVAVAGTGHGADTAVVIRPAPTAEFLDSKVDRIICMPRQG
;
A
#
# COMPACT_ATOMS: atom_id res chain seq x y z
N LEU A 1 1.58 -11.37 -2.21
CA LEU A 1 1.98 -12.40 -3.19
C LEU A 1 2.71 -13.51 -2.44
N ALA A 2 2.49 -14.78 -2.83
CA ALA A 2 3.24 -15.89 -2.25
C ALA A 2 4.72 -15.79 -2.70
N PRO A 3 5.70 -16.10 -1.84
CA PRO A 3 7.12 -15.91 -2.12
C PRO A 3 7.67 -16.69 -3.33
N ASP A 4 6.89 -17.57 -3.93
CA ASP A 4 7.31 -18.44 -5.06
C ASP A 4 6.47 -18.23 -6.34
N ALA A 5 5.70 -17.16 -6.44
CA ALA A 5 4.88 -16.91 -7.64
C ALA A 5 5.76 -16.38 -8.77
N LYS A 6 5.94 -17.19 -9.81
CA LYS A 6 6.51 -16.72 -11.08
C LYS A 6 5.70 -15.54 -11.64
N PRO A 7 6.33 -14.65 -12.45
CA PRO A 7 5.61 -13.57 -13.12
C PRO A 7 4.35 -14.11 -13.79
N ASN A 8 3.20 -13.75 -13.25
CA ASN A 8 1.89 -14.18 -13.76
C ASN A 8 1.32 -13.16 -14.76
N ALA A 9 0.10 -13.36 -15.22
CA ALA A 9 -0.57 -12.45 -16.14
C ALA A 9 -0.63 -11.00 -15.63
N ALA A 10 -0.68 -10.79 -14.31
CA ALA A 10 -0.68 -9.46 -13.70
C ALA A 10 0.66 -8.74 -13.91
N HIS A 11 1.79 -9.42 -13.72
CA HIS A 11 3.12 -8.85 -13.96
C HIS A 11 3.33 -8.46 -15.43
N LYS A 12 2.84 -9.30 -16.37
CA LYS A 12 2.86 -8.95 -17.81
C LYS A 12 2.05 -7.69 -18.09
N LYS A 13 0.87 -7.56 -17.46
CA LYS A 13 0.02 -6.38 -17.62
C LYS A 13 0.67 -5.12 -17.02
N LEU A 14 1.40 -5.24 -15.92
CA LEU A 14 2.17 -4.14 -15.33
C LEU A 14 3.24 -3.62 -16.30
N ALA A 15 4.00 -4.53 -16.92
CA ALA A 15 4.99 -4.16 -17.93
C ALA A 15 4.37 -3.48 -19.16
N GLU A 16 3.17 -3.91 -19.60
CA GLU A 16 2.44 -3.22 -20.67
C GLU A 16 2.05 -1.79 -20.28
N LEU A 17 1.58 -1.57 -19.05
CA LEU A 17 1.19 -0.25 -18.55
C LEU A 17 2.39 0.71 -18.48
N GLU A 18 3.56 0.23 -18.11
CA GLU A 18 4.76 1.04 -18.13
C GLU A 18 5.16 1.46 -19.56
N HIS A 19 5.03 0.56 -20.55
CA HIS A 19 5.20 0.90 -21.94
C HIS A 19 4.25 1.99 -22.44
N GLU A 20 3.10 2.16 -21.78
CA GLU A 20 2.16 3.26 -22.03
C GLU A 20 2.54 4.57 -21.29
N GLY A 21 3.70 4.61 -20.62
CA GLY A 21 4.20 5.77 -19.87
C GLY A 21 3.56 5.93 -18.48
N ILE A 22 2.93 4.88 -17.95
CA ILE A 22 2.36 4.87 -16.60
C ILE A 22 3.41 4.44 -15.61
N GLN A 23 3.77 5.31 -14.67
CA GLN A 23 4.65 4.95 -13.57
C GLN A 23 3.93 3.98 -12.62
N ILE A 24 4.58 2.86 -12.31
CA ILE A 24 4.07 1.85 -11.39
C ILE A 24 4.97 1.79 -10.17
N ILE A 25 4.36 1.88 -8.98
CA ILE A 25 5.04 1.80 -7.69
C ILE A 25 4.43 0.64 -6.91
N ASP A 26 5.24 -0.35 -6.56
CA ASP A 26 4.86 -1.41 -5.62
C ASP A 26 5.29 -1.02 -4.21
N VAL A 27 4.32 -0.81 -3.33
CA VAL A 27 4.56 -0.44 -1.94
C VAL A 27 4.41 -1.67 -1.06
N GLY A 28 5.55 -2.27 -0.74
CA GLY A 28 5.64 -3.40 0.18
C GLY A 28 5.76 -2.96 1.64
N TYR A 29 5.62 -3.92 2.56
CA TYR A 29 5.73 -3.65 3.98
C TYR A 29 7.00 -4.22 4.62
N ALA A 30 7.46 -3.54 5.67
CA ALA A 30 8.67 -3.87 6.40
C ALA A 30 8.59 -5.24 7.10
N ARG A 31 9.74 -5.82 7.39
CA ARG A 31 9.87 -7.06 8.17
C ARG A 31 9.17 -6.95 9.52
N GLY A 32 8.64 -8.05 10.00
CA GLY A 32 8.04 -8.16 11.35
C GLY A 32 6.56 -7.79 11.44
N VAL A 33 5.93 -7.27 10.38
CA VAL A 33 4.53 -6.83 10.41
C VAL A 33 3.56 -7.94 10.81
N PHE A 34 3.83 -9.19 10.44
CA PHE A 34 3.02 -10.36 10.82
C PHE A 34 3.77 -11.34 11.72
N GLY A 35 4.68 -10.84 12.55
CA GLY A 35 5.46 -11.66 13.45
C GLY A 35 6.55 -12.51 12.79
N LYS A 36 6.74 -12.39 11.47
CA LYS A 36 7.81 -13.03 10.72
C LYS A 36 8.91 -12.00 10.43
N HIS A 37 10.15 -12.38 10.71
CA HIS A 37 11.31 -11.51 10.44
C HIS A 37 11.83 -11.62 9.01
N GLU A 38 11.21 -12.46 8.20
CA GLU A 38 11.56 -12.64 6.79
C GLU A 38 10.92 -11.55 5.92
N PRO A 39 11.56 -11.13 4.83
CA PRO A 39 10.96 -10.23 3.86
C PRO A 39 9.75 -10.93 3.21
N GLN A 40 8.69 -10.18 2.91
CA GLN A 40 7.51 -10.74 2.23
C GLN A 40 7.73 -10.99 0.76
N MET A 41 8.63 -10.25 0.17
CA MET A 41 9.05 -10.37 -1.22
C MET A 41 10.45 -10.93 -1.22
N SER A 42 10.70 -11.98 -2.01
CA SER A 42 12.05 -12.48 -2.24
C SER A 42 12.87 -11.47 -3.04
N ASP A 43 14.19 -11.53 -2.90
CA ASP A 43 15.11 -10.67 -3.67
C ASP A 43 14.96 -10.93 -5.19
N GLU A 44 14.69 -12.18 -5.59
CA GLU A 44 14.43 -12.54 -6.99
C GLU A 44 13.18 -11.85 -7.53
N MET A 45 12.06 -11.92 -6.78
CA MET A 45 10.80 -11.26 -7.17
C MET A 45 10.97 -9.74 -7.26
N ARG A 46 11.73 -9.15 -6.35
CA ARG A 46 12.04 -7.73 -6.37
C ARG A 46 12.82 -7.35 -7.64
N GLN A 47 13.86 -8.12 -7.96
CA GLN A 47 14.67 -7.90 -9.17
C GLN A 47 13.83 -8.05 -10.45
N ASP A 48 12.92 -9.02 -10.49
CA ASP A 48 12.02 -9.21 -11.62
C ASP A 48 11.08 -8.01 -11.82
N LEU A 49 10.51 -7.45 -10.74
CA LEU A 49 9.68 -6.25 -10.79
C LEU A 49 10.47 -5.03 -11.23
N GLU A 50 11.65 -4.82 -10.66
CA GLU A 50 12.54 -3.71 -11.01
C GLU A 50 13.01 -3.81 -12.48
N ALA A 51 13.27 -5.01 -12.97
CA ALA A 51 13.62 -5.25 -14.38
C ALA A 51 12.45 -4.97 -15.35
N MET A 52 11.20 -5.02 -14.87
CA MET A 52 10.01 -4.61 -15.61
C MET A 52 9.69 -3.11 -15.47
N GLY A 53 10.56 -2.32 -14.83
CA GLY A 53 10.40 -0.88 -14.63
C GLY A 53 9.53 -0.48 -13.44
N VAL A 54 9.11 -1.43 -12.62
CA VAL A 54 8.34 -1.14 -11.40
C VAL A 54 9.26 -0.60 -10.31
N THR A 55 8.91 0.54 -9.73
CA THR A 55 9.59 1.05 -8.54
C THR A 55 9.14 0.27 -7.31
N VAL A 56 10.04 -0.51 -6.71
CA VAL A 56 9.73 -1.27 -5.48
C VAL A 56 10.16 -0.49 -4.25
N TYR A 57 9.19 -0.14 -3.41
CA TYR A 57 9.41 0.60 -2.17
C TYR A 57 8.92 -0.20 -0.96
N VAL A 58 9.80 -0.45 0.00
CA VAL A 58 9.49 -1.21 1.22
C VAL A 58 9.71 -0.33 2.44
N ALA A 59 8.65 -0.10 3.22
CA ALA A 59 8.69 0.74 4.41
C ALA A 59 7.76 0.23 5.51
N SER A 60 7.88 0.81 6.70
CA SER A 60 6.92 0.59 7.78
C SER A 60 5.56 1.15 7.40
N HIS A 61 4.51 0.46 7.80
CA HIS A 61 3.14 0.91 7.58
C HIS A 61 2.86 2.24 8.28
N ALA A 62 2.45 3.25 7.52
CA ALA A 62 2.15 4.58 8.02
C ALA A 62 1.02 4.60 9.06
N LEU A 63 0.01 3.74 8.89
CA LEU A 63 -1.16 3.65 9.78
C LEU A 63 -1.10 2.48 10.78
N SER A 64 0.08 1.96 11.06
CA SER A 64 0.25 0.93 12.10
C SER A 64 1.63 1.00 12.74
N GLY A 65 2.67 0.63 12.06
CA GLY A 65 4.06 0.77 12.46
C GLY A 65 4.35 0.60 13.96
N ALA A 66 5.04 1.58 14.52
CA ALA A 66 5.45 1.59 15.92
C ALA A 66 4.26 1.69 16.89
N GLU A 67 3.20 2.44 16.54
CA GLU A 67 2.04 2.61 17.42
C GLU A 67 1.36 1.27 17.71
N ARG A 68 1.14 0.44 16.67
CA ARG A 68 0.60 -0.91 16.85
C ARG A 68 1.53 -1.81 17.66
N GLY A 69 2.84 -1.67 17.50
CA GLY A 69 3.81 -2.39 18.31
C GLY A 69 3.70 -2.06 19.81
N LEU A 70 3.52 -0.77 20.11
CA LEU A 70 3.33 -0.27 21.46
C LEU A 70 1.98 -0.70 22.04
N SER A 71 0.88 -0.48 21.34
CA SER A 71 -0.47 -0.84 21.79
C SER A 71 -0.63 -2.34 22.01
N SER A 72 -0.06 -3.16 21.13
CA SER A 72 -0.06 -4.62 21.28
C SER A 72 0.69 -5.11 22.52
N LYS A 73 1.73 -4.39 22.94
CA LYS A 73 2.56 -4.78 24.10
C LYS A 73 2.10 -4.16 25.42
N LEU A 74 1.63 -2.92 25.37
CA LEU A 74 1.30 -2.13 26.56
C LEU A 74 -0.21 -2.03 26.81
N GLY A 75 -1.02 -2.40 25.83
CA GLY A 75 -2.46 -2.20 25.82
C GLY A 75 -2.85 -0.79 25.38
N GLY A 76 -4.16 -0.57 25.15
CA GLY A 76 -4.71 0.70 24.71
C GLY A 76 -4.75 0.84 23.19
N PHE A 77 -5.14 2.02 22.73
CA PHE A 77 -5.20 2.40 21.32
C PHE A 77 -4.64 3.80 21.13
N GLY A 78 -3.85 3.98 20.10
CA GLY A 78 -3.37 5.30 19.70
C GLY A 78 -4.26 5.95 18.62
N PRO A 79 -4.07 7.26 18.36
CA PRO A 79 -4.87 8.00 17.38
C PRO A 79 -4.73 7.45 15.95
N VAL A 80 -3.56 6.95 15.58
CA VAL A 80 -3.30 6.38 14.25
C VAL A 80 -4.07 5.07 14.07
N GLU A 81 -4.12 4.22 15.09
CA GLU A 81 -4.93 2.99 15.06
C GLU A 81 -6.44 3.31 14.95
N VAL A 82 -6.91 4.33 15.66
CA VAL A 82 -8.31 4.80 15.55
C VAL A 82 -8.61 5.25 14.12
N ALA A 83 -7.75 6.06 13.51
CA ALA A 83 -7.90 6.48 12.12
C ALA A 83 -7.91 5.29 11.15
N ALA A 84 -7.00 4.32 11.35
CA ALA A 84 -6.96 3.10 10.54
C ALA A 84 -8.25 2.27 10.68
N HIS A 85 -8.83 2.18 11.87
CA HIS A 85 -10.11 1.51 12.09
C HIS A 85 -11.28 2.26 11.45
N ALA A 86 -11.31 3.59 11.52
CA ALA A 86 -12.32 4.41 10.86
C ALA A 86 -12.32 4.21 9.33
N LEU A 87 -11.14 4.19 8.70
CA LEU A 87 -11.02 3.91 7.27
C LEU A 87 -11.50 2.49 6.90
N ARG A 88 -11.32 1.50 7.77
CA ARG A 88 -11.83 0.14 7.54
C ARG A 88 -13.34 0.02 7.56
N ILE A 89 -14.06 0.99 8.12
CA ILE A 89 -15.53 1.07 8.03
C ILE A 89 -15.97 1.20 6.57
N ILE A 90 -15.22 1.95 5.77
CA ILE A 90 -15.47 2.09 4.32
C ILE A 90 -15.06 0.78 3.62
N GLY A 91 -13.84 0.30 3.90
CA GLY A 91 -13.31 -0.93 3.32
C GLY A 91 -11.86 -1.16 3.75
N ARG A 92 -11.50 -2.43 3.96
CA ARG A 92 -10.12 -2.78 4.34
C ARG A 92 -9.12 -2.36 3.27
N GLY A 93 -9.45 -2.60 1.99
CA GLY A 93 -8.62 -2.19 0.86
C GLY A 93 -8.50 -0.67 0.74
N VAL A 94 -9.58 0.09 1.04
CA VAL A 94 -9.55 1.57 1.07
C VAL A 94 -8.54 2.08 2.11
N LYS A 95 -8.53 1.49 3.31
CA LYS A 95 -7.51 1.82 4.34
C LYS A 95 -6.10 1.61 3.80
N VAL A 96 -5.86 0.49 3.10
CA VAL A 96 -4.54 0.19 2.54
C VAL A 96 -4.20 1.14 1.40
N CYS A 97 -5.14 1.48 0.52
CA CYS A 97 -4.93 2.48 -0.54
C CYS A 97 -4.48 3.84 0.03
N VAL A 98 -5.14 4.33 1.08
CA VAL A 98 -4.75 5.57 1.77
C VAL A 98 -3.35 5.45 2.35
N GLU A 99 -3.05 4.34 3.03
CA GLU A 99 -1.76 4.10 3.66
C GLU A 99 -0.59 4.08 2.67
N ILE A 100 -0.70 3.29 1.59
CA ILE A 100 0.36 3.17 0.58
C ILE A 100 0.57 4.47 -0.20
N SER A 101 -0.49 5.26 -0.39
CA SER A 101 -0.40 6.56 -1.06
C SER A 101 0.41 7.55 -0.23
N MET A 102 0.19 7.60 1.09
CA MET A 102 1.00 8.44 2.00
C MET A 102 2.45 7.95 2.07
N MET A 103 2.67 6.64 2.11
CA MET A 103 4.02 6.07 2.12
C MET A 103 4.78 6.43 0.84
N ALA A 104 4.12 6.42 -0.31
CA ALA A 104 4.71 6.85 -1.58
C ALA A 104 4.98 8.37 -1.59
N ALA A 105 4.10 9.17 -1.00
CA ALA A 105 4.27 10.61 -0.85
C ALA A 105 5.46 10.96 0.07
N ASP A 106 5.58 10.30 1.22
CA ASP A 106 6.73 10.48 2.14
C ASP A 106 8.06 10.13 1.46
N ALA A 107 8.05 9.18 0.55
CA ALA A 107 9.24 8.77 -0.20
C ALA A 107 9.54 9.65 -1.43
N GLY A 108 8.69 10.65 -1.73
CA GLY A 108 8.84 11.48 -2.92
C GLY A 108 8.64 10.74 -4.24
N LEU A 109 7.90 9.64 -4.22
CA LEU A 109 7.64 8.81 -5.39
C LEU A 109 6.41 9.26 -6.18
N VAL A 110 5.58 10.11 -5.59
CA VAL A 110 4.39 10.72 -6.20
C VAL A 110 4.32 12.19 -5.86
N GLU A 111 3.71 12.98 -6.76
CA GLU A 111 3.47 14.40 -6.52
C GLU A 111 2.38 14.58 -5.44
N LEU A 112 2.63 15.53 -4.51
CA LEU A 112 1.70 15.83 -3.44
C LEU A 112 0.44 16.48 -3.98
N HIS A 113 -0.71 16.08 -3.46
CA HIS A 113 -2.04 16.61 -3.81
C HIS A 113 -2.48 16.41 -5.26
N GLU A 114 -1.68 15.73 -6.08
CA GLU A 114 -2.06 15.35 -7.44
C GLU A 114 -2.76 13.99 -7.44
N PRO A 115 -3.77 13.78 -8.31
CA PRO A 115 -4.54 12.55 -8.30
C PRO A 115 -3.73 11.36 -8.82
N ILE A 116 -3.65 10.30 -8.03
CA ILE A 116 -3.09 9.01 -8.40
C ILE A 116 -4.13 7.89 -8.26
N VAL A 117 -3.90 6.75 -8.89
CA VAL A 117 -4.69 5.54 -8.67
C VAL A 117 -3.94 4.65 -7.69
N ALA A 118 -4.53 4.44 -6.52
CA ALA A 118 -4.03 3.47 -5.56
C ALA A 118 -4.84 2.18 -5.64
N VAL A 119 -4.13 1.05 -5.72
CA VAL A 119 -4.72 -0.30 -5.83
C VAL A 119 -4.22 -1.14 -4.68
N ALA A 120 -5.11 -1.76 -3.94
CA ALA A 120 -4.77 -2.57 -2.78
C ALA A 120 -5.80 -3.67 -2.51
N GLY A 121 -5.48 -4.53 -1.57
CA GLY A 121 -6.37 -5.57 -1.08
C GLY A 121 -6.03 -5.96 0.35
N THR A 122 -6.67 -7.03 0.83
CA THR A 122 -6.50 -7.49 2.21
C THR A 122 -6.04 -8.94 2.22
N GLY A 123 -4.73 -9.17 2.20
CA GLY A 123 -4.12 -10.48 2.38
C GLY A 123 -3.92 -11.30 1.11
N HIS A 124 -4.89 -11.37 0.21
CA HIS A 124 -4.80 -12.17 -1.02
C HIS A 124 -5.22 -11.36 -2.24
N GLY A 125 -4.22 -10.81 -2.94
CA GLY A 125 -4.43 -10.03 -4.15
C GLY A 125 -5.03 -8.65 -3.91
N ALA A 126 -5.18 -7.88 -4.99
CA ALA A 126 -5.76 -6.55 -5.00
C ALA A 126 -7.25 -6.65 -5.43
N ASP A 127 -8.12 -6.02 -4.67
CA ASP A 127 -9.58 -6.05 -4.86
C ASP A 127 -10.23 -4.66 -4.78
N THR A 128 -9.42 -3.66 -4.44
CA THR A 128 -9.87 -2.28 -4.21
C THR A 128 -9.01 -1.31 -5.00
N ALA A 129 -9.62 -0.37 -5.68
CA ALA A 129 -8.93 0.72 -6.36
C ALA A 129 -9.62 2.05 -6.07
N VAL A 130 -8.84 3.09 -5.80
CA VAL A 130 -9.32 4.45 -5.53
C VAL A 130 -8.52 5.48 -6.32
N VAL A 131 -9.14 6.60 -6.64
CA VAL A 131 -8.44 7.83 -7.03
C VAL A 131 -8.23 8.64 -5.76
N ILE A 132 -6.99 8.96 -5.45
CA ILE A 132 -6.60 9.68 -4.23
C ILE A 132 -5.57 10.75 -4.55
N ARG A 133 -5.68 11.88 -3.86
CA ARG A 133 -4.64 12.92 -3.79
C ARG A 133 -3.88 12.72 -2.50
N PRO A 134 -2.65 12.21 -2.55
CA PRO A 134 -1.89 11.91 -1.36
C PRO A 134 -1.33 13.19 -0.73
N ALA A 135 -1.26 13.18 0.60
CA ALA A 135 -0.44 14.07 1.40
C ALA A 135 0.58 13.22 2.18
N PRO A 136 1.68 13.80 2.67
CA PRO A 136 2.63 13.08 3.53
C PRO A 136 1.98 12.68 4.85
N THR A 137 2.56 11.72 5.57
CA THR A 137 2.00 11.23 6.85
C THR A 137 1.84 12.32 7.90
N ALA A 138 2.72 13.33 7.89
CA ALA A 138 2.61 14.50 8.78
C ALA A 138 1.36 15.36 8.50
N GLU A 139 0.80 15.26 7.31
CA GLU A 139 -0.39 15.97 6.83
C GLU A 139 -1.52 14.99 6.50
N PHE A 140 -1.63 13.89 7.24
CA PHE A 140 -2.56 12.79 6.98
C PHE A 140 -3.98 13.24 6.60
N LEU A 141 -4.52 14.25 7.31
CA LEU A 141 -5.89 14.73 7.12
C LEU A 141 -6.09 15.53 5.82
N ASP A 142 -5.02 15.90 5.14
CA ASP A 142 -5.05 16.60 3.85
C ASP A 142 -5.10 15.65 2.65
N SER A 143 -4.88 14.35 2.86
CA SER A 143 -5.15 13.32 1.84
C SER A 143 -6.64 13.29 1.49
N LYS A 144 -6.98 13.22 0.19
CA LYS A 144 -8.37 13.23 -0.30
C LYS A 144 -8.63 12.06 -1.22
N VAL A 145 -9.58 11.20 -0.85
CA VAL A 145 -10.10 10.16 -1.74
C VAL A 145 -11.17 10.79 -2.62
N ASP A 146 -10.87 11.01 -3.89
CA ASP A 146 -11.79 11.63 -4.85
C ASP A 146 -12.86 10.63 -5.31
N ARG A 147 -12.48 9.35 -5.48
CA ARG A 147 -13.39 8.32 -5.97
C ARG A 147 -12.94 6.91 -5.57
N ILE A 148 -13.88 6.06 -5.23
CA ILE A 148 -13.68 4.61 -5.17
C ILE A 148 -14.04 4.04 -6.54
N ILE A 149 -13.07 3.45 -7.25
CA ILE A 149 -13.26 2.84 -8.57
C ILE A 149 -13.95 1.49 -8.41
N CYS A 150 -13.42 0.67 -7.50
CA CYS A 150 -14.01 -0.62 -7.12
C CYS A 150 -13.58 -0.99 -5.69
N MET A 151 -14.40 -1.77 -5.03
CA MET A 151 -14.08 -2.47 -3.79
C MET A 151 -15.03 -3.67 -3.62
N PRO A 152 -14.62 -4.73 -2.90
CA PRO A 152 -15.50 -5.85 -2.63
C PRO A 152 -16.65 -5.44 -1.70
N ARG A 153 -17.78 -6.15 -1.79
CA ARG A 153 -18.85 -6.03 -0.81
C ARG A 153 -18.31 -6.43 0.56
N GLN A 154 -18.51 -5.55 1.53
CA GLN A 154 -18.17 -5.87 2.92
C GLN A 154 -19.20 -6.86 3.47
N GLY A 155 -18.76 -8.06 3.84
CA GLY A 155 -19.58 -9.10 4.40
C GLY A 155 -19.38 -9.24 5.90
#